data_29e451be7c3461e37aa64b1fcb08c697
#
_entry.id   29e451be7c3461e37aa64b1fcb08c697
#
_cell.length_a   1.000
_cell.length_b   1.000
_cell.length_c   1.000
_cell.angle_alpha   90.00
_cell.angle_beta   90.00
_cell.angle_gamma   90.00
#
_symmetry.space_group_name_H-M   'P 1'
#
loop_
_entity.id
_entity.type
_entity.pdbx_description
1 polymer ?
#
loop_
_entity_poly.entity_id
_entity_poly.type
_entity_poly.pdbx_seq_one_letter_code
_entity_poly.pdbx_strand_id
1 'polypeptide(L)'
;MAKQWPLDTALSFDPIFGEPNRDGNQGYEILPDGRVTMRIIAPNAGEVLVDQFGKTQAFEKKEDGYWEGTFDLGRGFQYFFLKIDGADVLNPYLPIGYGCCRPMNFMDIPVEDITWDGLTDIPHGAVTRHYVMSSVTGKHEICLVYTPPKYDPNKKYPVLYLQHGYGENEIGWTFQGHVGRIADQLLDKGEMKEMLIVMCCGMTQLLDADKSPMHRMAFLDVLLKDIIPFIEGRYNVLTDKWNRAMAGLSMGSFQTSITTLSHPELFGYAGLFSGFLRAPWGNMPEPHLAILDDAEKFKANYRVFYRAMGTEDQFFNSF
;
A
#
# COMPACT_ATOMS: atom_id res chain seq x y z
N MET A 1 11.78 23.90 17.86
CA MET A 1 10.97 23.92 16.62
C MET A 1 9.82 22.96 16.85
N ALA A 2 8.58 23.33 16.51
CA ALA A 2 7.47 22.39 16.56
C ALA A 2 7.78 21.20 15.65
N LYS A 3 7.60 19.97 16.11
CA LYS A 3 7.75 18.78 15.28
C LYS A 3 6.71 18.85 14.19
N GLN A 4 7.13 18.87 12.93
CA GLN A 4 6.22 18.81 11.80
C GLN A 4 5.89 17.34 11.55
N TRP A 5 4.63 16.97 11.77
CA TRP A 5 4.14 15.64 11.46
C TRP A 5 4.12 15.43 9.94
N PRO A 6 4.36 14.21 9.45
CA PRO A 6 4.09 13.89 8.05
C PRO A 6 2.65 14.25 7.71
N LEU A 7 2.43 14.93 6.59
CA LEU A 7 1.11 15.46 6.22
C LEU A 7 0.01 14.40 6.17
N ASP A 8 0.34 13.17 5.76
CA ASP A 8 -0.63 12.09 5.67
C ASP A 8 -1.03 11.52 7.03
N THR A 9 -0.24 11.76 8.05
CA THR A 9 -0.51 11.34 9.43
C THR A 9 -0.84 12.52 10.33
N ALA A 10 -0.73 13.75 9.80
CA ALA A 10 -1.03 14.97 10.54
C ALA A 10 -2.52 15.03 10.87
N LEU A 11 -2.82 15.59 12.02
CA LEU A 11 -4.17 16.02 12.35
C LEU A 11 -4.59 17.11 11.35
N SER A 12 -5.86 17.11 10.97
CA SER A 12 -6.41 18.11 10.04
C SER A 12 -6.60 19.51 10.67
N PHE A 13 -6.04 19.74 11.86
CA PHE A 13 -6.06 21.00 12.59
C PHE A 13 -4.68 21.26 13.21
N ASP A 14 -4.39 22.53 13.45
CA ASP A 14 -3.17 22.93 14.14
C ASP A 14 -3.15 22.33 15.55
N PRO A 15 -2.07 21.65 15.97
CA PRO A 15 -1.90 21.05 17.29
C PRO A 15 -2.19 22.01 18.47
N ILE A 16 -2.05 23.30 18.28
CA ILE A 16 -2.34 24.32 19.29
C ILE A 16 -3.79 24.26 19.80
N PHE A 17 -4.74 23.84 18.95
CA PHE A 17 -6.15 23.76 19.32
C PHE A 17 -6.55 22.38 19.85
N GLY A 18 -5.79 21.35 19.53
CA GLY A 18 -6.16 19.97 19.82
C GLY A 18 -5.43 19.35 20.99
N GLU A 19 -4.40 19.98 21.51
CA GLU A 19 -3.52 19.39 22.52
C GLU A 19 -3.23 17.90 22.23
N PRO A 20 -2.81 17.54 21.01
CA PRO A 20 -2.71 16.15 20.58
C PRO A 20 -1.73 15.36 21.43
N ASN A 21 -0.86 16.07 22.13
CA ASN A 21 0.13 15.55 23.05
C ASN A 21 0.09 16.42 24.32
N ARG A 22 -0.86 16.14 25.19
CA ARG A 22 -1.15 16.96 26.40
C ARG A 22 0.05 17.24 27.27
N ASP A 23 0.98 16.30 27.36
CA ASP A 23 2.18 16.47 28.15
C ASP A 23 3.39 16.96 27.34
N GLY A 24 3.26 17.05 26.01
CA GLY A 24 4.31 17.49 25.10
C GLY A 24 5.55 16.55 25.05
N ASN A 25 5.50 15.42 25.74
CA ASN A 25 6.64 14.55 25.96
C ASN A 25 6.57 13.22 25.23
N GLN A 26 5.42 12.85 24.66
CA GLN A 26 5.28 11.64 23.84
C GLN A 26 5.55 11.92 22.37
N GLY A 27 5.88 10.89 21.62
CA GLY A 27 6.08 10.96 20.18
C GLY A 27 7.37 10.30 19.73
N TYR A 28 7.86 10.75 18.58
CA TYR A 28 9.06 10.19 17.96
C TYR A 28 9.92 11.27 17.29
N GLU A 29 11.15 10.90 17.01
CA GLU A 29 12.09 11.67 16.22
C GLU A 29 12.92 10.73 15.35
N ILE A 30 12.97 11.00 14.05
CA ILE A 30 13.88 10.30 13.15
C ILE A 30 15.22 11.02 13.18
N LEU A 31 16.26 10.30 13.58
CA LEU A 31 17.62 10.82 13.67
C LEU A 31 18.28 10.92 12.28
N PRO A 32 19.33 11.72 12.11
CA PRO A 32 20.04 11.83 10.83
C PRO A 32 20.60 10.50 10.30
N ASP A 33 20.93 9.57 11.18
CA ASP A 33 21.38 8.23 10.83
C ASP A 33 20.23 7.24 10.54
N GLY A 34 18.98 7.73 10.61
CA GLY A 34 17.75 7.00 10.33
C GLY A 34 17.24 6.11 11.44
N ARG A 35 17.91 6.06 12.58
CA ARG A 35 17.31 5.47 13.79
C ARG A 35 16.14 6.33 14.26
N VAL A 36 15.22 5.72 14.99
CA VAL A 36 14.02 6.39 15.49
C VAL A 36 14.06 6.40 17.01
N THR A 37 14.10 7.58 17.62
CA THR A 37 13.85 7.73 19.04
C THR A 37 12.36 7.84 19.28
N MET A 38 11.83 7.03 20.18
CA MET A 38 10.42 7.07 20.60
C MET A 38 10.34 7.27 22.11
N ARG A 39 9.32 8.04 22.52
CA ARG A 39 8.99 8.26 23.92
C ARG A 39 7.50 8.09 24.13
N ILE A 40 7.11 7.21 25.04
CA ILE A 40 5.72 6.87 25.32
C ILE A 40 5.47 6.81 26.83
N ILE A 41 4.25 7.04 27.26
CA ILE A 41 3.86 6.94 28.66
C ILE A 41 3.24 5.57 28.94
N ALA A 42 3.82 4.85 29.88
CA ALA A 42 3.29 3.58 30.39
C ALA A 42 3.79 3.35 31.84
N PRO A 43 3.35 4.19 32.82
CA PRO A 43 3.96 4.24 34.15
C PRO A 43 3.84 2.93 34.93
N ASN A 44 2.78 2.17 34.69
CA ASN A 44 2.49 0.91 35.38
C ASN A 44 3.01 -0.33 34.64
N ALA A 45 3.60 -0.16 33.45
CA ALA A 45 4.12 -1.29 32.68
C ALA A 45 5.39 -1.87 33.31
N GLY A 46 5.52 -3.18 33.22
CA GLY A 46 6.74 -3.92 33.55
C GLY A 46 7.69 -4.04 32.36
N GLU A 47 7.17 -4.05 31.13
CA GLU A 47 7.94 -4.17 29.90
C GLU A 47 7.28 -3.39 28.77
N VAL A 48 8.10 -2.73 27.94
CA VAL A 48 7.66 -2.08 26.70
C VAL A 48 8.65 -2.43 25.59
N LEU A 49 8.13 -2.93 24.46
CA LEU A 49 8.92 -3.36 23.31
C LEU A 49 8.39 -2.74 22.01
N VAL A 50 9.31 -2.48 21.07
CA VAL A 50 9.00 -2.43 19.64
C VAL A 50 9.15 -3.84 19.08
N ASP A 51 8.19 -4.31 18.32
CA ASP A 51 8.21 -5.63 17.66
C ASP A 51 7.98 -5.48 16.16
N GLN A 52 8.96 -5.84 15.37
CA GLN A 52 8.87 -5.96 13.90
C GLN A 52 8.77 -7.44 13.52
N PHE A 53 7.57 -8.01 13.64
CA PHE A 53 7.26 -9.40 13.24
C PHE A 53 8.18 -10.44 13.91
N GLY A 54 8.43 -10.26 15.22
CA GLY A 54 9.27 -11.16 16.03
C GLY A 54 10.69 -10.64 16.28
N LYS A 55 11.12 -9.60 15.59
CA LYS A 55 12.35 -8.87 15.91
C LYS A 55 12.02 -7.78 16.93
N THR A 56 12.34 -8.03 18.20
CA THR A 56 11.99 -7.12 19.30
C THR A 56 13.17 -6.27 19.76
N GLN A 57 12.88 -5.03 20.17
CA GLN A 57 13.82 -4.12 20.80
C GLN A 57 13.12 -3.46 22.01
N ALA A 58 13.80 -3.36 23.15
CA ALA A 58 13.22 -2.89 24.39
C ALA A 58 13.37 -1.37 24.59
N PHE A 59 12.34 -0.76 25.18
CA PHE A 59 12.42 0.58 25.74
C PHE A 59 13.07 0.54 27.13
N GLU A 60 13.61 1.65 27.54
CA GLU A 60 14.12 1.90 28.89
C GLU A 60 13.10 2.73 29.68
N LYS A 61 12.74 2.26 30.89
CA LYS A 61 11.87 2.99 31.80
C LYS A 61 12.61 4.15 32.44
N LYS A 62 12.02 5.35 32.37
CA LYS A 62 12.54 6.56 33.01
C LYS A 62 11.83 6.81 34.35
N GLU A 63 12.48 7.61 35.23
CA GLU A 63 11.96 7.91 36.57
C GLU A 63 10.60 8.62 36.57
N ASP A 64 10.30 9.37 35.50
CA ASP A 64 9.06 10.10 35.31
C ASP A 64 7.88 9.25 34.80
N GLY A 65 8.06 7.94 34.68
CA GLY A 65 7.04 6.99 34.22
C GLY A 65 6.93 6.86 32.71
N TYR A 66 7.77 7.56 31.95
CA TYR A 66 7.91 7.37 30.51
C TYR A 66 8.84 6.20 30.19
N TRP A 67 8.68 5.71 28.98
CA TRP A 67 9.58 4.73 28.36
C TRP A 67 10.19 5.35 27.13
N GLU A 68 11.49 5.23 26.98
CA GLU A 68 12.23 5.84 25.88
C GLU A 68 13.20 4.82 25.28
N GLY A 69 13.34 4.86 23.95
CA GLY A 69 14.29 4.02 23.24
C GLY A 69 14.65 4.60 21.88
N THR A 70 15.83 4.23 21.39
CA THR A 70 16.29 4.55 20.03
C THR A 70 16.48 3.25 19.27
N PHE A 71 15.76 3.10 18.19
CA PHE A 71 15.58 1.85 17.48
C PHE A 71 16.08 1.96 16.02
N ASP A 72 16.71 0.90 15.54
CA ASP A 72 16.94 0.69 14.12
C ASP A 72 15.78 -0.13 13.58
N LEU A 73 14.86 0.54 12.89
CA LEU A 73 13.71 -0.09 12.26
C LEU A 73 13.93 -0.42 10.77
N GLY A 74 15.11 -0.08 10.23
CA GLY A 74 15.40 -0.13 8.79
C GLY A 74 15.13 1.19 8.10
N ARG A 75 15.11 1.18 6.76
CA ARG A 75 14.84 2.35 5.92
C ARG A 75 13.53 2.20 5.15
N GLY A 76 12.98 3.31 4.66
CA GLY A 76 11.70 3.35 3.98
C GLY A 76 10.52 3.09 4.91
N PHE A 77 9.45 2.57 4.36
CA PHE A 77 8.22 2.28 5.09
C PHE A 77 8.38 1.05 5.99
N GLN A 78 8.16 1.20 7.30
CA GLN A 78 8.33 0.15 8.29
C GLN A 78 7.12 0.02 9.22
N TYR A 79 6.42 -1.12 9.15
CA TYR A 79 5.43 -1.49 10.17
C TYR A 79 6.09 -1.98 11.45
N PHE A 80 5.46 -1.71 12.58
CA PHE A 80 5.83 -2.29 13.86
C PHE A 80 4.64 -2.34 14.82
N PHE A 81 4.78 -3.17 15.85
CA PHE A 81 3.89 -3.20 16.99
C PHE A 81 4.59 -2.59 18.21
N LEU A 82 3.83 -1.90 19.05
CA LEU A 82 4.23 -1.67 20.42
C LEU A 82 3.63 -2.79 21.28
N LYS A 83 4.46 -3.41 22.10
CA LYS A 83 4.04 -4.38 23.09
C LYS A 83 4.21 -3.80 24.48
N ILE A 84 3.13 -3.76 25.25
CA ILE A 84 3.14 -3.35 26.66
C ILE A 84 2.69 -4.57 27.47
N ASP A 85 3.60 -5.11 28.27
CA ASP A 85 3.38 -6.34 29.06
C ASP A 85 2.83 -7.50 28.21
N GLY A 86 3.38 -7.64 26.99
CA GLY A 86 2.99 -8.68 26.03
C GLY A 86 1.76 -8.38 25.18
N ALA A 87 0.99 -7.33 25.48
CA ALA A 87 -0.18 -6.92 24.69
C ALA A 87 0.24 -6.01 23.51
N ASP A 88 -0.32 -6.24 22.32
CA ASP A 88 -0.16 -5.32 21.18
C ASP A 88 -0.97 -4.05 21.44
N VAL A 89 -0.31 -2.89 21.39
CA VAL A 89 -0.89 -1.58 21.67
C VAL A 89 -0.70 -0.66 20.46
N LEU A 90 -1.79 -0.01 20.05
CA LEU A 90 -1.74 1.07 19.07
C LEU A 90 -1.49 2.39 19.79
N ASN A 91 -0.38 3.06 19.49
CA ASN A 91 -0.09 4.36 20.07
C ASN A 91 -0.59 5.49 19.14
N PRO A 92 -1.51 6.35 19.62
CA PRO A 92 -2.08 7.43 18.82
C PRO A 92 -1.11 8.61 18.55
N TYR A 93 0.03 8.67 19.25
CA TYR A 93 1.06 9.70 19.03
C TYR A 93 2.12 9.27 18.00
N LEU A 94 1.98 8.09 17.43
CA LEU A 94 2.81 7.58 16.34
C LEU A 94 1.97 7.45 15.06
N PRO A 95 2.57 7.50 13.86
CA PRO A 95 1.84 7.29 12.62
C PRO A 95 1.07 5.97 12.63
N ILE A 96 -0.18 6.01 12.16
CA ILE A 96 -1.09 4.86 12.12
C ILE A 96 -1.46 4.58 10.67
N GLY A 97 -1.19 3.36 10.23
CA GLY A 97 -1.61 2.81 8.94
C GLY A 97 -2.51 1.58 9.13
N TYR A 98 -2.70 0.85 8.04
CA TYR A 98 -3.49 -0.37 8.05
C TYR A 98 -2.70 -1.51 7.39
N GLY A 99 -2.41 -2.54 8.14
CA GLY A 99 -1.69 -3.73 7.67
C GLY A 99 -2.03 -4.93 8.54
N CYS A 100 -1.70 -6.13 8.08
CA CYS A 100 -1.99 -7.38 8.82
C CYS A 100 -3.45 -7.49 9.31
N CYS A 101 -4.42 -6.99 8.51
CA CYS A 101 -5.85 -6.96 8.80
C CYS A 101 -6.27 -6.11 10.01
N ARG A 102 -5.45 -5.17 10.44
CA ARG A 102 -5.71 -4.28 11.58
C ARG A 102 -4.97 -2.94 11.48
N PRO A 103 -5.37 -1.91 12.24
CA PRO A 103 -4.54 -0.73 12.42
C PRO A 103 -3.19 -1.09 13.02
N MET A 104 -2.13 -0.45 12.53
CA MET A 104 -0.75 -0.63 13.00
C MET A 104 -0.05 0.72 13.07
N ASN A 105 0.92 0.85 13.97
CA ASN A 105 1.88 1.93 13.86
C ASN A 105 2.88 1.64 12.75
N PHE A 106 3.38 2.70 12.13
CA PHE A 106 4.45 2.61 11.14
C PHE A 106 5.40 3.80 11.25
N MET A 107 6.55 3.69 10.62
CA MET A 107 7.47 4.80 10.35
C MET A 107 7.80 4.83 8.87
N ASP A 108 7.90 6.04 8.35
CA ASP A 108 8.42 6.31 7.03
C ASP A 108 9.79 6.96 7.18
N ILE A 109 10.84 6.14 7.09
CA ILE A 109 12.21 6.52 7.40
C ILE A 109 12.91 6.92 6.11
N PRO A 110 13.42 8.16 6.00
CA PRO A 110 14.04 8.63 4.76
C PRO A 110 15.12 7.68 4.24
N VAL A 111 15.10 7.48 2.92
CA VAL A 111 16.12 6.75 2.18
C VAL A 111 16.96 7.79 1.45
N GLU A 112 18.28 7.72 1.54
CA GLU A 112 19.18 8.55 0.74
C GLU A 112 18.86 8.35 -0.75
N ASP A 113 18.90 9.42 -1.53
CA ASP A 113 18.61 9.43 -2.97
C ASP A 113 17.12 9.23 -3.36
N ILE A 114 16.23 8.97 -2.42
CA ILE A 114 14.78 8.92 -2.69
C ILE A 114 14.14 10.26 -2.30
N THR A 115 13.78 11.04 -3.31
CA THR A 115 13.19 12.39 -3.12
C THR A 115 11.79 12.53 -3.69
N TRP A 116 11.25 11.49 -4.34
CA TRP A 116 9.97 11.56 -5.04
C TRP A 116 8.74 11.22 -4.19
N ASP A 117 8.92 10.85 -2.94
CA ASP A 117 7.84 10.55 -1.99
C ASP A 117 7.51 11.73 -1.06
N GLY A 118 8.38 12.74 -1.04
CA GLY A 118 8.18 13.97 -0.28
C GLY A 118 7.10 14.88 -0.88
N LEU A 119 6.51 15.73 -0.05
CA LEU A 119 5.62 16.78 -0.50
C LEU A 119 6.46 17.99 -0.95
N THR A 120 6.25 18.44 -2.18
CA THR A 120 6.94 19.60 -2.78
C THR A 120 5.92 20.59 -3.34
N ASP A 121 6.33 21.83 -3.58
CA ASP A 121 5.47 22.89 -4.15
C ASP A 121 5.36 22.74 -5.68
N ILE A 122 4.60 21.73 -6.11
CA ILE A 122 4.27 21.42 -7.50
C ILE A 122 2.75 21.23 -7.62
N PRO A 123 2.17 21.23 -8.82
CA PRO A 123 0.77 20.84 -8.99
C PRO A 123 0.52 19.41 -8.54
N HIS A 124 -0.51 19.20 -7.71
CA HIS A 124 -0.90 17.90 -7.20
C HIS A 124 -2.16 17.36 -7.86
N GLY A 125 -2.20 16.03 -8.02
CA GLY A 125 -3.39 15.30 -8.41
C GLY A 125 -4.41 15.19 -7.28
N ALA A 126 -5.49 14.49 -7.55
CA ALA A 126 -6.56 14.28 -6.56
C ALA A 126 -6.91 12.79 -6.44
N VAL A 127 -7.32 12.38 -5.25
CA VAL A 127 -7.84 11.02 -5.00
C VAL A 127 -9.32 11.10 -4.69
N THR A 128 -10.13 10.43 -5.52
CA THR A 128 -11.58 10.36 -5.35
C THR A 128 -11.96 8.96 -4.87
N ARG A 129 -12.80 8.87 -3.83
CA ARG A 129 -13.36 7.61 -3.34
C ARG A 129 -14.71 7.33 -3.99
N HIS A 130 -14.87 6.13 -4.50
CA HIS A 130 -16.11 5.61 -5.06
C HIS A 130 -16.60 4.39 -4.29
N TYR A 131 -17.92 4.21 -4.31
CA TYR A 131 -18.60 3.01 -3.82
C TYR A 131 -19.26 2.34 -5.02
N VAL A 132 -18.81 1.15 -5.34
CA VAL A 132 -19.27 0.40 -6.53
C VAL A 132 -20.08 -0.80 -6.04
N MET A 133 -21.36 -0.87 -6.41
CA MET A 133 -22.15 -2.05 -6.10
C MET A 133 -21.65 -3.21 -6.96
N SER A 134 -21.10 -4.22 -6.32
CA SER A 134 -20.57 -5.39 -7.02
C SER A 134 -21.66 -6.39 -7.34
N SER A 135 -21.71 -6.79 -8.60
CA SER A 135 -22.57 -7.89 -9.06
C SER A 135 -22.06 -9.26 -8.60
N VAL A 136 -20.78 -9.35 -8.27
CA VAL A 136 -20.10 -10.58 -7.84
C VAL A 136 -20.31 -10.84 -6.35
N THR A 137 -20.13 -9.81 -5.52
CA THR A 137 -20.19 -9.96 -4.05
C THR A 137 -21.52 -9.54 -3.44
N GLY A 138 -22.36 -8.83 -4.21
CA GLY A 138 -23.64 -8.31 -3.73
C GLY A 138 -23.52 -7.20 -2.69
N LYS A 139 -22.34 -6.58 -2.55
CA LYS A 139 -22.06 -5.50 -1.61
C LYS A 139 -21.33 -4.34 -2.28
N HIS A 140 -21.23 -3.20 -1.60
CA HIS A 140 -20.43 -2.09 -2.08
C HIS A 140 -18.95 -2.39 -1.88
N GLU A 141 -18.21 -2.32 -2.98
CA GLU A 141 -16.75 -2.33 -2.97
C GLU A 141 -16.23 -0.88 -3.02
N ILE A 142 -15.10 -0.63 -2.36
CA ILE A 142 -14.47 0.69 -2.35
C ILE A 142 -13.40 0.75 -3.42
N CYS A 143 -13.44 1.83 -4.21
CA CYS A 143 -12.47 2.10 -5.26
C CYS A 143 -11.95 3.54 -5.09
N LEU A 144 -10.65 3.69 -4.94
CA LEU A 144 -9.96 4.98 -4.99
C LEU A 144 -9.40 5.21 -6.39
N VAL A 145 -9.57 6.42 -6.89
CA VAL A 145 -9.04 6.83 -8.20
C VAL A 145 -8.21 8.09 -8.03
N TYR A 146 -6.90 7.96 -8.28
CA TYR A 146 -6.03 9.12 -8.47
C TYR A 146 -6.21 9.64 -9.90
N THR A 147 -6.41 10.95 -10.00
CA THR A 147 -6.39 11.72 -11.24
C THR A 147 -5.18 12.65 -11.26
N PRO A 148 -4.45 12.80 -12.39
CA PRO A 148 -3.25 13.63 -12.44
C PRO A 148 -3.58 15.11 -12.22
N PRO A 149 -2.56 15.96 -11.91
CA PRO A 149 -2.74 17.41 -11.87
C PRO A 149 -3.37 17.94 -13.15
N LYS A 150 -4.28 18.91 -13.03
CA LYS A 150 -5.00 19.50 -14.18
C LYS A 150 -5.80 18.47 -15.00
N TYR A 151 -6.36 17.45 -14.33
CA TYR A 151 -7.21 16.47 -14.98
C TYR A 151 -8.30 17.13 -15.85
N ASP A 152 -8.35 16.73 -17.14
CA ASP A 152 -9.37 17.17 -18.10
C ASP A 152 -10.33 16.02 -18.40
N PRO A 153 -11.62 16.12 -18.05
CA PRO A 153 -12.60 15.06 -18.31
C PRO A 153 -12.84 14.78 -19.80
N ASN A 154 -12.40 15.68 -20.69
CA ASN A 154 -12.53 15.49 -22.14
C ASN A 154 -11.32 14.77 -22.76
N LYS A 155 -10.21 14.65 -22.05
CA LYS A 155 -9.03 13.92 -22.47
C LYS A 155 -9.15 12.44 -22.09
N LYS A 156 -8.66 11.55 -22.95
CA LYS A 156 -8.59 10.12 -22.64
C LYS A 156 -7.27 9.76 -21.96
N TYR A 157 -7.35 8.99 -20.88
CA TYR A 157 -6.22 8.58 -20.07
C TYR A 157 -6.00 7.07 -20.10
N PRO A 158 -4.75 6.58 -20.11
CA PRO A 158 -4.43 5.21 -19.76
C PRO A 158 -4.74 4.96 -18.27
N VAL A 159 -4.88 3.69 -17.90
CA VAL A 159 -5.25 3.29 -16.52
C VAL A 159 -4.26 2.28 -15.97
N LEU A 160 -3.77 2.53 -14.76
CA LEU A 160 -3.06 1.58 -13.91
C LEU A 160 -4.00 1.10 -12.81
N TYR A 161 -4.27 -0.19 -12.73
CA TYR A 161 -4.90 -0.84 -11.57
C TYR A 161 -3.81 -1.28 -10.62
N LEU A 162 -3.76 -0.67 -9.41
CA LEU A 162 -2.68 -0.86 -8.45
C LEU A 162 -3.20 -1.53 -7.18
N GLN A 163 -2.68 -2.74 -6.88
CA GLN A 163 -3.22 -3.59 -5.85
C GLN A 163 -2.31 -3.68 -4.64
N HIS A 164 -2.88 -3.58 -3.44
CA HIS A 164 -2.20 -3.64 -2.15
C HIS A 164 -1.84 -5.06 -1.70
N GLY A 165 -1.03 -5.19 -0.64
CA GLY A 165 -0.61 -6.45 -0.04
C GLY A 165 -1.66 -7.09 0.88
N TYR A 166 -1.34 -8.30 1.39
CA TYR A 166 -2.24 -9.01 2.30
C TYR A 166 -2.49 -8.23 3.59
N GLY A 167 -3.77 -8.12 3.94
CA GLY A 167 -4.18 -7.46 5.19
C GLY A 167 -4.15 -5.94 5.15
N GLU A 168 -3.82 -5.34 4.01
CA GLU A 168 -3.99 -3.91 3.74
C GLU A 168 -5.39 -3.66 3.14
N ASN A 169 -5.63 -2.47 2.63
CA ASN A 169 -6.88 -2.08 2.00
C ASN A 169 -6.64 -1.04 0.88
N GLU A 170 -7.72 -0.49 0.33
CA GLU A 170 -7.68 0.45 -0.79
C GLU A 170 -6.89 1.73 -0.54
N ILE A 171 -6.70 2.12 0.74
CA ILE A 171 -5.93 3.33 1.08
C ILE A 171 -4.41 3.07 1.19
N GLY A 172 -3.97 1.82 1.21
CA GLY A 172 -2.56 1.47 1.44
C GLY A 172 -1.60 2.22 0.50
N TRP A 173 -1.88 2.20 -0.78
CA TRP A 173 -1.04 2.89 -1.76
C TRP A 173 -1.10 4.42 -1.69
N THR A 174 -2.23 5.00 -1.29
CA THR A 174 -2.36 6.46 -1.18
C THR A 174 -1.74 6.98 0.11
N PHE A 175 -2.04 6.33 1.22
CA PHE A 175 -1.70 6.79 2.56
C PHE A 175 -0.29 6.37 2.98
N GLN A 176 0.05 5.10 2.80
CA GLN A 176 1.30 4.50 3.24
C GLN A 176 2.34 4.45 2.11
N GLY A 177 1.89 4.17 0.87
CA GLY A 177 2.73 4.09 -0.31
C GLY A 177 2.93 5.41 -1.05
N HIS A 178 2.30 6.50 -0.63
CA HIS A 178 2.44 7.86 -1.18
C HIS A 178 2.32 7.96 -2.71
N VAL A 179 1.56 7.06 -3.33
CA VAL A 179 1.50 6.93 -4.81
C VAL A 179 1.12 8.24 -5.51
N GLY A 180 0.26 9.06 -4.89
CA GLY A 180 -0.10 10.37 -5.44
C GLY A 180 1.09 11.31 -5.52
N ARG A 181 1.88 11.43 -4.45
CA ARG A 181 3.10 12.27 -4.42
C ARG A 181 4.15 11.79 -5.40
N ILE A 182 4.37 10.47 -5.46
CA ILE A 182 5.30 9.85 -6.42
C ILE A 182 4.86 10.18 -7.86
N ALA A 183 3.59 10.00 -8.17
CA ALA A 183 3.03 10.29 -9.49
C ALA A 183 3.15 11.78 -9.85
N ASP A 184 2.82 12.68 -8.91
CA ASP A 184 2.90 14.12 -9.12
C ASP A 184 4.34 14.57 -9.43
N GLN A 185 5.32 14.08 -8.69
CA GLN A 185 6.73 14.40 -8.93
C GLN A 185 7.27 13.82 -10.23
N LEU A 186 6.89 12.59 -10.58
CA LEU A 186 7.28 11.98 -11.85
C LEU A 186 6.64 12.72 -13.05
N LEU A 187 5.40 13.20 -12.88
CA LEU A 187 4.71 14.01 -13.88
C LEU A 187 5.39 15.39 -14.07
N ASP A 188 5.73 16.05 -12.96
CA ASP A 188 6.42 17.35 -12.97
C ASP A 188 7.80 17.27 -13.64
N LYS A 189 8.52 16.16 -13.41
CA LYS A 189 9.80 15.87 -14.09
C LYS A 189 9.66 15.40 -15.53
N GLY A 190 8.44 15.11 -16.00
CA GLY A 190 8.21 14.54 -17.33
C GLY A 190 8.64 13.07 -17.48
N GLU A 191 8.82 12.36 -16.38
CA GLU A 191 9.24 10.96 -16.32
C GLU A 191 8.08 9.97 -16.32
N MET A 192 6.84 10.47 -16.19
CA MET A 192 5.62 9.69 -16.22
C MET A 192 4.62 10.28 -17.21
N LYS A 193 3.82 9.43 -17.86
CA LYS A 193 2.66 9.88 -18.62
C LYS A 193 1.48 10.09 -17.68
N GLU A 194 0.67 11.11 -17.96
CA GLU A 194 -0.61 11.28 -17.26
C GLU A 194 -1.47 10.03 -17.41
N MET A 195 -1.91 9.48 -16.30
CA MET A 195 -2.77 8.30 -16.23
C MET A 195 -3.69 8.36 -15.00
N LEU A 196 -4.74 7.56 -15.01
CA LEU A 196 -5.49 7.27 -13.80
C LEU A 196 -4.85 6.11 -13.06
N ILE A 197 -4.82 6.17 -11.72
CA ILE A 197 -4.40 5.04 -10.89
C ILE A 197 -5.60 4.62 -10.06
N VAL A 198 -6.00 3.37 -10.20
CA VAL A 198 -7.20 2.78 -9.59
C VAL A 198 -6.78 1.78 -8.53
N MET A 199 -7.22 1.99 -7.29
CA MET A 199 -6.85 1.20 -6.13
C MET A 199 -8.12 0.69 -5.44
N CYS A 200 -8.23 -0.63 -5.30
CA CYS A 200 -9.41 -1.28 -4.73
C CYS A 200 -9.02 -2.17 -3.55
N CYS A 201 -9.99 -2.56 -2.73
CA CYS A 201 -9.75 -3.56 -1.70
C CYS A 201 -9.62 -4.96 -2.33
N GLY A 202 -8.40 -5.50 -2.37
CA GLY A 202 -8.11 -6.86 -2.87
C GLY A 202 -8.50 -7.97 -1.90
N MET A 203 -8.89 -7.63 -0.66
CA MET A 203 -9.37 -8.56 0.35
C MET A 203 -10.87 -8.84 0.23
N THR A 204 -11.51 -8.40 -0.86
CA THR A 204 -12.94 -8.68 -1.09
C THR A 204 -13.19 -10.17 -1.22
N GLN A 205 -14.27 -10.66 -0.61
CA GLN A 205 -14.58 -12.08 -0.47
C GLN A 205 -16.04 -12.37 -0.80
N LEU A 206 -16.28 -13.57 -1.34
CA LEU A 206 -17.61 -14.14 -1.41
C LEU A 206 -18.06 -14.56 -0.01
N LEU A 207 -19.35 -14.37 0.29
CA LEU A 207 -19.91 -14.67 1.61
C LEU A 207 -20.17 -16.18 1.85
N ASP A 208 -19.91 -17.03 0.86
CA ASP A 208 -20.13 -18.48 0.95
C ASP A 208 -19.15 -19.13 1.94
N ALA A 209 -19.71 -19.76 2.96
CA ALA A 209 -19.05 -20.08 4.22
C ALA A 209 -18.03 -21.23 4.17
N ASP A 210 -17.98 -22.06 3.15
CA ASP A 210 -17.26 -23.34 3.18
C ASP A 210 -15.84 -23.32 2.66
N LYS A 211 -15.33 -22.14 2.25
CA LYS A 211 -13.99 -22.03 1.68
C LYS A 211 -13.06 -21.21 2.59
N SER A 212 -11.77 -21.57 2.57
CA SER A 212 -10.77 -20.76 3.26
C SER A 212 -10.82 -19.30 2.77
N PRO A 213 -10.39 -18.31 3.57
CA PRO A 213 -10.37 -16.90 3.15
C PRO A 213 -9.75 -16.67 1.79
N MET A 214 -8.72 -17.41 1.44
CA MET A 214 -8.03 -17.29 0.14
C MET A 214 -8.87 -17.80 -1.03
N HIS A 215 -9.61 -18.90 -0.85
CA HIS A 215 -10.52 -19.44 -1.88
C HIS A 215 -11.78 -18.60 -2.08
N ARG A 216 -12.08 -17.71 -1.13
CA ARG A 216 -13.20 -16.78 -1.21
C ARG A 216 -12.84 -15.44 -1.81
N MET A 217 -11.58 -15.22 -2.17
CA MET A 217 -11.16 -13.99 -2.85
C MET A 217 -11.87 -13.88 -4.20
N ALA A 218 -12.69 -12.85 -4.32
CA ALA A 218 -13.47 -12.57 -5.52
C ALA A 218 -12.86 -11.45 -6.37
N PHE A 219 -11.67 -10.96 -6.02
CA PHE A 219 -11.11 -9.74 -6.57
C PHE A 219 -10.99 -9.75 -8.10
N LEU A 220 -10.53 -10.85 -8.69
CA LEU A 220 -10.42 -10.96 -10.15
C LEU A 220 -11.79 -10.71 -10.83
N ASP A 221 -12.80 -11.41 -10.37
CA ASP A 221 -14.15 -11.26 -10.92
C ASP A 221 -14.73 -9.86 -10.67
N VAL A 222 -14.54 -9.31 -9.48
CA VAL A 222 -14.94 -7.93 -9.13
C VAL A 222 -14.24 -6.92 -10.01
N LEU A 223 -12.94 -7.07 -10.21
CA LEU A 223 -12.18 -6.18 -11.09
C LEU A 223 -12.72 -6.20 -12.52
N LEU A 224 -12.90 -7.40 -13.08
CA LEU A 224 -13.29 -7.54 -14.49
C LEU A 224 -14.76 -7.21 -14.75
N LYS A 225 -15.67 -7.60 -13.83
CA LYS A 225 -17.11 -7.47 -14.05
C LYS A 225 -17.70 -6.15 -13.53
N ASP A 226 -17.06 -5.55 -12.52
CA ASP A 226 -17.62 -4.38 -11.85
C ASP A 226 -16.70 -3.15 -11.93
N ILE A 227 -15.43 -3.27 -11.55
CA ILE A 227 -14.53 -2.11 -11.41
C ILE A 227 -14.10 -1.57 -12.79
N ILE A 228 -13.62 -2.40 -13.70
CA ILE A 228 -13.21 -1.94 -15.04
C ILE A 228 -14.39 -1.28 -15.75
N PRO A 229 -15.58 -1.89 -15.85
CA PRO A 229 -16.75 -1.25 -16.46
C PRO A 229 -17.16 0.05 -15.76
N PHE A 230 -17.08 0.12 -14.42
CA PHE A 230 -17.36 1.34 -13.68
C PHE A 230 -16.39 2.46 -14.05
N ILE A 231 -15.08 2.18 -14.09
CA ILE A 231 -14.06 3.18 -14.45
C ILE A 231 -14.26 3.66 -15.88
N GLU A 232 -14.51 2.77 -16.83
CA GLU A 232 -14.75 3.10 -18.25
C GLU A 232 -16.05 3.89 -18.46
N GLY A 233 -17.06 3.66 -17.64
CA GLY A 233 -18.31 4.43 -17.66
C GLY A 233 -18.24 5.78 -16.93
N ARG A 234 -17.31 5.93 -15.99
CA ARG A 234 -17.21 7.13 -15.12
C ARG A 234 -16.15 8.13 -15.59
N TYR A 235 -15.08 7.64 -16.19
CA TYR A 235 -13.93 8.42 -16.63
C TYR A 235 -13.68 8.24 -18.12
N ASN A 236 -13.12 9.26 -18.75
CA ASN A 236 -12.76 9.17 -20.15
C ASN A 236 -11.39 8.48 -20.28
N VAL A 237 -11.41 7.18 -20.55
CA VAL A 237 -10.20 6.35 -20.56
C VAL A 237 -9.97 5.68 -21.92
N LEU A 238 -8.71 5.29 -22.15
CA LEU A 238 -8.32 4.44 -23.26
C LEU A 238 -8.55 2.98 -22.85
N THR A 239 -9.39 2.26 -23.58
CA THR A 239 -9.89 0.93 -23.18
C THR A 239 -9.11 -0.24 -23.75
N ASP A 240 -8.20 0.01 -24.69
CA ASP A 240 -7.36 -1.04 -25.26
C ASP A 240 -6.24 -1.48 -24.30
N LYS A 241 -5.76 -2.71 -24.48
CA LYS A 241 -4.76 -3.31 -23.58
C LYS A 241 -3.44 -2.54 -23.50
N TRP A 242 -3.07 -1.80 -24.55
CA TRP A 242 -1.82 -1.04 -24.60
C TRP A 242 -1.89 0.28 -23.80
N ASN A 243 -3.05 0.54 -23.24
CA ASN A 243 -3.32 1.65 -22.35
C ASN A 243 -3.86 1.18 -20.98
N ARG A 244 -3.78 -0.13 -20.70
CA ARG A 244 -4.20 -0.71 -19.42
C ARG A 244 -3.07 -1.50 -18.80
N ALA A 245 -2.72 -1.12 -17.57
CA ALA A 245 -1.71 -1.76 -16.75
C ALA A 245 -2.33 -2.32 -15.46
N MET A 246 -1.73 -3.35 -14.90
CA MET A 246 -1.99 -3.79 -13.54
C MET A 246 -0.68 -4.01 -12.81
N ALA A 247 -0.60 -3.58 -11.56
CA ALA A 247 0.53 -3.85 -10.68
C ALA A 247 0.07 -4.12 -9.25
N GLY A 248 0.93 -4.74 -8.45
CA GLY A 248 0.58 -5.00 -7.06
C GLY A 248 1.74 -5.50 -6.22
N LEU A 249 1.56 -5.37 -4.90
CA LEU A 249 2.52 -5.77 -3.88
C LEU A 249 2.11 -7.09 -3.25
N SER A 250 3.02 -8.06 -3.10
CA SER A 250 2.80 -9.30 -2.34
C SER A 250 1.53 -10.04 -2.80
N MET A 251 0.48 -10.12 -2.00
CA MET A 251 -0.83 -10.65 -2.42
C MET A 251 -1.32 -9.96 -3.71
N GLY A 252 -1.18 -8.64 -3.81
CA GLY A 252 -1.54 -7.88 -4.99
C GLY A 252 -0.69 -8.25 -6.21
N SER A 253 0.56 -8.67 -6.04
CA SER A 253 1.39 -9.19 -7.14
C SER A 253 0.86 -10.51 -7.65
N PHE A 254 0.44 -11.40 -6.76
CA PHE A 254 -0.23 -12.65 -7.15
C PHE A 254 -1.56 -12.40 -7.86
N GLN A 255 -2.37 -11.47 -7.35
CA GLN A 255 -3.62 -11.05 -8.02
C GLN A 255 -3.33 -10.45 -9.40
N THR A 256 -2.26 -9.67 -9.54
CA THR A 256 -1.80 -9.12 -10.82
C THR A 256 -1.37 -10.25 -11.76
N SER A 257 -0.58 -11.22 -11.29
CA SER A 257 -0.15 -12.37 -12.07
C SER A 257 -1.35 -13.15 -12.62
N ILE A 258 -2.24 -13.58 -11.74
CA ILE A 258 -3.44 -14.34 -12.13
C ILE A 258 -4.30 -13.56 -13.14
N THR A 259 -4.53 -12.28 -12.86
CA THR A 259 -5.39 -11.43 -13.70
C THR A 259 -4.80 -11.23 -15.09
N THR A 260 -3.55 -10.76 -15.13
CA THR A 260 -2.94 -10.37 -16.41
C THR A 260 -2.57 -11.57 -17.27
N LEU A 261 -2.12 -12.68 -16.67
CA LEU A 261 -1.78 -13.89 -17.42
C LEU A 261 -3.01 -14.69 -17.87
N SER A 262 -4.14 -14.64 -17.13
CA SER A 262 -5.41 -15.21 -17.57
C SER A 262 -6.10 -14.39 -18.66
N HIS A 263 -5.86 -13.07 -18.69
CA HIS A 263 -6.51 -12.12 -19.59
C HIS A 263 -5.49 -11.27 -20.36
N PRO A 264 -4.61 -11.90 -21.16
CA PRO A 264 -3.58 -11.19 -21.91
C PRO A 264 -4.15 -10.25 -22.97
N GLU A 265 -5.43 -10.40 -23.33
CA GLU A 265 -6.16 -9.50 -24.22
C GLU A 265 -6.54 -8.16 -23.56
N LEU A 266 -6.54 -8.09 -22.22
CA LEU A 266 -6.98 -6.92 -21.47
C LEU A 266 -5.83 -6.05 -20.98
N PHE A 267 -4.65 -6.62 -20.71
CA PHE A 267 -3.53 -5.92 -20.09
C PHE A 267 -2.25 -6.05 -20.91
N GLY A 268 -1.64 -4.93 -21.26
CA GLY A 268 -0.36 -4.89 -21.99
C GLY A 268 0.86 -4.68 -21.08
N TYR A 269 0.63 -4.43 -19.80
CA TYR A 269 1.68 -4.14 -18.82
C TYR A 269 1.32 -4.80 -17.48
N ALA A 270 2.31 -5.44 -16.85
CA ALA A 270 2.18 -6.05 -15.53
C ALA A 270 3.39 -5.70 -14.65
N GLY A 271 3.13 -5.38 -13.37
CA GLY A 271 4.15 -5.09 -12.36
C GLY A 271 3.92 -5.92 -11.09
N LEU A 272 4.89 -6.75 -10.72
CA LEU A 272 4.83 -7.63 -9.56
C LEU A 272 5.90 -7.21 -8.55
N PHE A 273 5.48 -6.53 -7.48
CA PHE A 273 6.35 -6.05 -6.40
C PHE A 273 6.29 -7.03 -5.23
N SER A 274 7.43 -7.40 -4.63
CA SER A 274 7.59 -8.63 -3.83
C SER A 274 6.86 -9.77 -4.53
N GLY A 275 7.33 -10.08 -5.75
CA GLY A 275 6.52 -10.56 -6.88
C GLY A 275 6.24 -12.06 -6.90
N PHE A 276 5.01 -12.45 -6.58
CA PHE A 276 4.54 -13.82 -6.70
C PHE A 276 3.90 -14.09 -8.06
N LEU A 277 4.45 -15.06 -8.80
CA LEU A 277 3.80 -15.65 -9.98
C LEU A 277 2.78 -16.71 -9.57
N ARG A 278 3.07 -17.43 -8.50
CA ARG A 278 2.29 -18.52 -7.92
C ARG A 278 1.74 -18.12 -6.58
N ALA A 279 0.64 -18.77 -6.18
CA ALA A 279 0.16 -18.61 -4.80
C ALA A 279 1.26 -19.10 -3.83
N PRO A 280 1.71 -18.28 -2.88
CA PRO A 280 2.70 -18.69 -1.89
C PRO A 280 2.16 -19.72 -0.87
N TRP A 281 0.88 -20.02 -0.96
CA TRP A 281 0.16 -20.94 -0.06
C TRP A 281 -0.68 -21.93 -0.86
N GLY A 282 -0.35 -23.21 -0.71
CA GLY A 282 -1.19 -24.33 -1.15
C GLY A 282 -1.03 -24.73 -2.62
N ASN A 283 -1.67 -25.85 -2.95
CA ASN A 283 -1.67 -26.44 -4.29
C ASN A 283 -2.91 -25.96 -5.06
N MET A 284 -2.98 -24.70 -5.43
CA MET A 284 -4.02 -24.22 -6.32
C MET A 284 -3.67 -24.54 -7.78
N PRO A 285 -4.66 -24.90 -8.63
CA PRO A 285 -4.44 -24.96 -10.07
C PRO A 285 -3.98 -23.61 -10.59
N GLU A 286 -2.94 -23.59 -11.44
CA GLU A 286 -2.32 -22.37 -11.94
C GLU A 286 -2.38 -22.29 -13.49
N PRO A 287 -3.56 -22.43 -14.11
CA PRO A 287 -3.71 -22.44 -15.56
C PRO A 287 -3.25 -21.14 -16.23
N HIS A 288 -3.21 -20.05 -15.48
CA HIS A 288 -2.73 -18.75 -15.94
C HIS A 288 -1.24 -18.79 -16.33
N LEU A 289 -0.46 -19.70 -15.75
CA LEU A 289 0.97 -19.80 -16.06
C LEU A 289 1.26 -20.44 -17.42
N ALA A 290 0.29 -21.10 -18.05
CA ALA A 290 0.49 -21.77 -19.35
C ALA A 290 0.97 -20.82 -20.46
N ILE A 291 0.68 -19.52 -20.37
CA ILE A 291 1.18 -18.53 -21.34
C ILE A 291 2.70 -18.36 -21.28
N LEU A 292 3.33 -18.70 -20.14
CA LEU A 292 4.79 -18.62 -19.94
C LEU A 292 5.55 -19.72 -20.70
N ASP A 293 4.87 -20.80 -21.08
CA ASP A 293 5.47 -21.91 -21.84
C ASP A 293 5.67 -21.55 -23.34
N ASP A 294 5.07 -20.45 -23.79
CA ASP A 294 5.18 -19.92 -25.17
C ASP A 294 5.77 -18.52 -25.16
N ALA A 295 7.09 -18.41 -25.32
CA ALA A 295 7.81 -17.14 -25.26
C ALA A 295 7.38 -16.13 -26.32
N GLU A 296 7.01 -16.58 -27.53
CA GLU A 296 6.58 -15.68 -28.61
C GLU A 296 5.17 -15.14 -28.31
N LYS A 297 4.27 -15.99 -27.85
CA LYS A 297 2.95 -15.59 -27.41
C LYS A 297 3.04 -14.62 -26.21
N PHE A 298 3.91 -14.90 -25.25
CA PHE A 298 4.12 -14.03 -24.11
C PHE A 298 4.61 -12.65 -24.55
N LYS A 299 5.67 -12.55 -25.34
CA LYS A 299 6.23 -11.30 -25.87
C LYS A 299 5.20 -10.51 -26.72
N ALA A 300 4.38 -11.21 -27.49
CA ALA A 300 3.34 -10.56 -28.29
C ALA A 300 2.23 -9.91 -27.43
N ASN A 301 2.08 -10.35 -26.19
CA ASN A 301 1.00 -9.88 -25.31
C ASN A 301 1.43 -8.79 -24.33
N TYR A 302 2.71 -8.68 -23.97
CA TYR A 302 3.16 -7.71 -22.98
C TYR A 302 4.28 -6.83 -23.52
N ARG A 303 4.17 -5.52 -23.30
CA ARG A 303 5.26 -4.56 -23.51
C ARG A 303 6.18 -4.50 -22.29
N VAL A 304 5.61 -4.65 -21.09
CA VAL A 304 6.34 -4.72 -19.83
C VAL A 304 5.71 -5.79 -18.96
N PHE A 305 6.54 -6.71 -18.51
CA PHE A 305 6.22 -7.64 -17.44
C PHE A 305 7.37 -7.54 -16.43
N TYR A 306 7.15 -6.70 -15.42
CA TYR A 306 8.16 -6.40 -14.43
C TYR A 306 7.94 -7.24 -13.17
N ARG A 307 9.00 -7.83 -12.65
CA ARG A 307 8.97 -8.57 -11.41
C ARG A 307 10.19 -8.19 -10.56
N ALA A 308 9.94 -7.83 -9.31
CA ALA A 308 10.99 -7.46 -8.36
C ALA A 308 10.69 -7.98 -6.96
N MET A 309 11.75 -8.33 -6.24
CA MET A 309 11.71 -8.71 -4.83
C MET A 309 13.01 -8.26 -4.17
N GLY A 310 12.93 -7.76 -2.94
CA GLY A 310 14.12 -7.40 -2.17
C GLY A 310 14.93 -8.64 -1.78
N THR A 311 16.25 -8.54 -1.76
CA THR A 311 17.14 -9.66 -1.37
C THR A 311 16.98 -10.06 0.09
N GLU A 312 16.49 -9.14 0.93
CA GLU A 312 16.19 -9.37 2.35
C GLU A 312 14.71 -9.74 2.60
N ASP A 313 13.90 -9.83 1.53
CA ASP A 313 12.50 -10.26 1.65
C ASP A 313 12.46 -11.73 2.12
N GLN A 314 11.66 -12.00 3.15
CA GLN A 314 11.51 -13.37 3.71
C GLN A 314 11.08 -14.40 2.68
N PHE A 315 10.47 -13.99 1.57
CA PHE A 315 10.04 -14.85 0.48
C PHE A 315 11.02 -14.88 -0.70
N PHE A 316 12.20 -14.25 -0.58
CA PHE A 316 13.17 -14.16 -1.68
C PHE A 316 13.52 -15.53 -2.29
N ASN A 317 13.62 -16.57 -1.48
CA ASN A 317 13.90 -17.94 -1.96
C ASN A 317 12.73 -18.55 -2.77
N SER A 318 11.56 -17.93 -2.77
CA SER A 318 10.38 -18.34 -3.55
C SER A 318 10.19 -17.49 -4.82
N PHE A 319 11.12 -16.56 -5.06
CA PHE A 319 11.11 -15.62 -6.19
C PHE A 319 11.48 -16.22 -7.55
#